data_fa6d8e1ad8aed8194013700fcdad6ca8
#
_entry.id   fa6d8e1ad8aed8194013700fcdad6ca8
#
_cell.length_a   1.000
_cell.length_b   1.000
_cell.length_c   1.000
_cell.angle_alpha   90.00
_cell.angle_beta   90.00
_cell.angle_gamma   90.00
#
_symmetry.space_group_name_H-M   'P 1'
#
loop_
_entity.id
_entity.type
_entity.pdbx_description
1 polymer ?
#
loop_
_entity_poly.entity_id
_entity_poly.type
_entity_poly.pdbx_seq_one_letter_code
_entity_poly.pdbx_strand_id
1 'polypeptide(L)'
;MRVRIATRASPLARWQADHVAGLLRSADPDLDVEVVALSTEGDRRTDVPLSEIGGKGVFATEVQAALLDGRADVAVHSAKDLPARTPDGLVIAAVPERGDVRDALVGCRLVDLPTDDVVATGSARRRVQLAHLRPDLRFEDLRGNMATRIARSERDDVDAVVVAAVALHRLGLADRLTDVLPATLMVPQVAQGALAVECRSDDAALRELLAGIEHAASRRAVDAERAFLSELGGDCTLPAGAHATILPTDDDAGPAASAGPVASGVLSIDTQGTGTADM
;
A
#
# COMPACT_ATOMS: atom_id res chain seq x y z
N MET A 1 -15.86 3.60 -26.18
CA MET A 1 -14.80 4.56 -25.77
C MET A 1 -13.50 3.79 -25.60
N ARG A 2 -12.32 4.39 -25.93
CA ARG A 2 -11.01 3.76 -25.65
C ARG A 2 -10.40 4.41 -24.41
N VAL A 3 -9.88 3.57 -23.47
CA VAL A 3 -9.23 4.01 -22.22
C VAL A 3 -7.85 3.37 -22.10
N ARG A 4 -6.80 4.18 -22.01
CA ARG A 4 -5.42 3.75 -21.83
C ARG A 4 -5.07 3.84 -20.36
N ILE A 5 -4.75 2.70 -19.74
CA ILE A 5 -4.36 2.60 -18.33
C ILE A 5 -2.84 2.55 -18.22
N ALA A 6 -2.22 3.59 -17.71
CA ALA A 6 -0.80 3.60 -17.36
C ALA A 6 -0.54 2.89 -16.03
N THR A 7 0.51 2.11 -15.99
CA THR A 7 0.99 1.44 -14.77
C THR A 7 2.50 1.17 -14.87
N ARG A 8 3.13 0.81 -13.76
CA ARG A 8 4.52 0.36 -13.74
C ARG A 8 4.67 -0.99 -14.43
N ALA A 9 5.89 -1.28 -14.90
CA ALA A 9 6.19 -2.54 -15.60
C ALA A 9 6.30 -3.76 -14.67
N SER A 10 6.31 -3.59 -13.33
CA SER A 10 6.45 -4.71 -12.39
C SER A 10 5.25 -5.67 -12.45
N PRO A 11 5.44 -6.99 -12.20
CA PRO A 11 4.34 -7.97 -12.24
C PRO A 11 3.16 -7.59 -11.36
N LEU A 12 3.42 -7.08 -10.14
CA LEU A 12 2.35 -6.65 -9.23
C LEU A 12 1.57 -5.44 -9.78
N ALA A 13 2.26 -4.45 -10.34
CA ALA A 13 1.61 -3.28 -10.90
C ALA A 13 0.78 -3.63 -12.15
N ARG A 14 1.27 -4.53 -12.99
CA ARG A 14 0.50 -5.05 -14.13
C ARG A 14 -0.77 -5.77 -13.68
N TRP A 15 -0.65 -6.67 -12.68
CA TRP A 15 -1.83 -7.32 -12.11
C TRP A 15 -2.87 -6.30 -11.62
N GLN A 16 -2.42 -5.22 -10.96
CA GLN A 16 -3.30 -4.16 -10.47
C GLN A 16 -4.04 -3.43 -11.61
N ALA A 17 -3.31 -3.11 -12.69
CA ALA A 17 -3.92 -2.49 -13.87
C ALA A 17 -4.89 -3.43 -14.60
N ASP A 18 -4.54 -4.71 -14.73
CA ASP A 18 -5.39 -5.73 -15.34
C ASP A 18 -6.66 -5.95 -14.52
N HIS A 19 -6.57 -5.92 -13.18
CA HIS A 19 -7.71 -5.99 -12.27
C HIS A 19 -8.66 -4.81 -12.49
N VAL A 20 -8.15 -3.57 -12.52
CA VAL A 20 -8.96 -2.37 -12.79
C VAL A 20 -9.56 -2.42 -14.21
N ALA A 21 -8.79 -2.85 -15.20
CA ALA A 21 -9.31 -3.05 -16.56
C ALA A 21 -10.47 -4.07 -16.60
N GLY A 22 -10.38 -5.14 -15.79
CA GLY A 22 -11.45 -6.12 -15.61
C GLY A 22 -12.72 -5.51 -15.01
N LEU A 23 -12.56 -4.69 -13.96
CA LEU A 23 -13.68 -3.97 -13.32
C LEU A 23 -14.37 -3.03 -14.32
N LEU A 24 -13.59 -2.26 -15.09
CA LEU A 24 -14.12 -1.33 -16.09
C LEU A 24 -14.87 -2.06 -17.20
N ARG A 25 -14.32 -3.16 -17.74
CA ARG A 25 -15.01 -3.99 -18.75
C ARG A 25 -16.27 -4.66 -18.21
N SER A 26 -16.31 -4.96 -16.91
CA SER A 26 -17.51 -5.51 -16.27
C SER A 26 -18.60 -4.45 -16.10
N ALA A 27 -18.22 -3.19 -15.87
CA ALA A 27 -19.14 -2.07 -15.77
C ALA A 27 -19.65 -1.58 -17.14
N ASP A 28 -18.78 -1.61 -18.16
CA ASP A 28 -19.09 -1.25 -19.55
C ASP A 28 -18.38 -2.23 -20.52
N PRO A 29 -19.10 -3.25 -21.02
CA PRO A 29 -18.54 -4.26 -21.93
C PRO A 29 -18.07 -3.71 -23.29
N ASP A 30 -18.56 -2.55 -23.72
CA ASP A 30 -18.17 -1.90 -24.99
C ASP A 30 -16.90 -1.05 -24.86
N LEU A 31 -16.31 -1.00 -23.67
CA LEU A 31 -15.11 -0.24 -23.39
C LEU A 31 -13.85 -0.94 -23.95
N ASP A 32 -13.11 -0.25 -24.83
CA ASP A 32 -11.79 -0.67 -25.30
C ASP A 32 -10.73 -0.23 -24.27
N VAL A 33 -10.21 -1.18 -23.49
CA VAL A 33 -9.22 -0.89 -22.44
C VAL A 33 -7.86 -1.44 -22.83
N GLU A 34 -6.86 -0.55 -22.91
CA GLU A 34 -5.46 -0.86 -23.18
C GLU A 34 -4.59 -0.58 -21.93
N VAL A 35 -3.74 -1.55 -21.54
CA VAL A 35 -2.77 -1.36 -20.45
C VAL A 35 -1.41 -0.98 -20.99
N VAL A 36 -0.89 0.18 -20.59
CA VAL A 36 0.40 0.75 -20.99
C VAL A 36 1.38 0.67 -19.83
N ALA A 37 2.36 -0.22 -19.94
CA ALA A 37 3.39 -0.38 -18.92
C ALA A 37 4.52 0.63 -19.11
N LEU A 38 4.83 1.39 -18.05
CA LEU A 38 5.89 2.39 -18.01
C LEU A 38 7.01 1.96 -17.05
N SER A 39 8.26 2.29 -17.38
CA SER A 39 9.41 2.09 -16.48
C SER A 39 9.66 3.36 -15.68
N THR A 40 9.62 3.29 -14.36
CA THR A 40 9.89 4.44 -13.48
C THR A 40 11.36 4.51 -13.06
N GLU A 41 11.81 5.67 -12.58
CA GLU A 41 13.17 5.82 -12.03
C GLU A 41 13.39 4.87 -10.85
N GLY A 42 12.40 4.70 -9.97
CA GLY A 42 12.46 3.75 -8.87
C GLY A 42 12.58 2.28 -9.30
N ASP A 43 12.12 1.93 -10.52
CA ASP A 43 12.30 0.59 -11.09
C ASP A 43 13.71 0.42 -11.68
N ARG A 44 14.32 1.49 -12.20
CA ARG A 44 15.65 1.45 -12.83
C ARG A 44 16.78 1.50 -11.79
N ARG A 45 16.61 2.28 -10.70
CA ARG A 45 17.64 2.49 -9.68
C ARG A 45 17.41 1.61 -8.46
N THR A 46 17.77 0.35 -8.57
CA THR A 46 17.68 -0.63 -7.47
C THR A 46 18.92 -0.68 -6.58
N ASP A 47 19.98 0.01 -6.96
CA ASP A 47 21.33 0.02 -6.37
C ASP A 47 21.46 0.98 -5.19
N VAL A 48 20.56 1.96 -5.05
CA VAL A 48 20.60 2.97 -3.97
C VAL A 48 19.37 2.91 -3.07
N PRO A 49 19.43 3.26 -1.77
CA PRO A 49 18.29 3.34 -0.87
C PRO A 49 17.19 4.27 -1.40
N LEU A 50 15.91 3.96 -1.13
CA LEU A 50 14.78 4.81 -1.55
C LEU A 50 14.89 6.24 -0.98
N SER A 51 15.45 6.37 0.22
CA SER A 51 15.71 7.66 0.87
C SER A 51 16.72 8.53 0.10
N GLU A 52 17.59 7.94 -0.71
CA GLU A 52 18.63 8.63 -1.49
C GLU A 52 18.22 8.92 -2.93
N ILE A 53 17.25 8.20 -3.48
CA ILE A 53 16.72 8.45 -4.83
C ILE A 53 15.99 9.80 -4.90
N GLY A 54 15.76 10.42 -3.73
CA GLY A 54 15.33 11.81 -3.56
C GLY A 54 14.00 12.13 -4.24
N GLY A 55 12.92 12.18 -3.49
CA GLY A 55 11.68 12.76 -3.99
C GLY A 55 10.43 11.98 -3.60
N LYS A 56 9.40 12.75 -3.32
CA LYS A 56 8.06 12.25 -3.06
C LYS A 56 7.53 11.60 -4.34
N GLY A 57 7.06 10.35 -4.25
CA GLY A 57 6.37 9.70 -5.35
C GLY A 57 7.26 9.11 -6.47
N VAL A 58 8.50 8.71 -6.18
CA VAL A 58 9.46 8.11 -7.16
C VAL A 58 8.85 7.01 -8.05
N PHE A 59 7.80 6.34 -7.59
CA PHE A 59 7.09 5.32 -8.33
C PHE A 59 5.83 5.83 -9.06
N ALA A 60 5.37 7.04 -8.75
CA ALA A 60 4.15 7.61 -9.32
C ALA A 60 4.42 8.67 -10.39
N THR A 61 5.53 9.40 -10.28
CA THR A 61 5.81 10.61 -11.07
C THR A 61 5.72 10.37 -12.58
N GLU A 62 6.38 9.33 -13.13
CA GLU A 62 6.34 9.07 -14.57
C GLU A 62 4.98 8.57 -15.05
N VAL A 63 4.25 7.85 -14.17
CA VAL A 63 2.89 7.37 -14.48
C VAL A 63 1.91 8.55 -14.46
N GLN A 64 2.03 9.44 -13.47
CA GLN A 64 1.25 10.68 -13.38
C GLN A 64 1.56 11.66 -14.52
N ALA A 65 2.84 11.80 -14.92
CA ALA A 65 3.23 12.58 -16.08
C ALA A 65 2.56 12.07 -17.36
N ALA A 66 2.40 10.75 -17.52
CA ALA A 66 1.72 10.20 -18.67
C ALA A 66 0.24 10.59 -18.77
N LEU A 67 -0.43 10.86 -17.64
CA LEU A 67 -1.79 11.42 -17.63
C LEU A 67 -1.79 12.89 -18.07
N LEU A 68 -0.90 13.70 -17.49
CA LEU A 68 -0.80 15.13 -17.79
C LEU A 68 -0.41 15.39 -19.25
N ASP A 69 0.48 14.55 -19.81
CA ASP A 69 0.93 14.62 -21.21
C ASP A 69 -0.08 14.02 -22.21
N GLY A 70 -1.18 13.43 -21.74
CA GLY A 70 -2.18 12.78 -22.60
C GLY A 70 -1.72 11.46 -23.24
N ARG A 71 -0.62 10.85 -22.77
CA ARG A 71 -0.15 9.52 -23.21
C ARG A 71 -1.01 8.39 -22.65
N ALA A 72 -1.66 8.62 -21.52
CA ALA A 72 -2.63 7.73 -20.90
C ALA A 72 -3.83 8.53 -20.38
N ASP A 73 -4.91 7.83 -20.11
CA ASP A 73 -6.17 8.42 -19.62
C ASP A 73 -6.37 8.15 -18.15
N VAL A 74 -5.95 6.96 -17.68
CA VAL A 74 -6.04 6.47 -16.31
C VAL A 74 -4.67 6.01 -15.83
N ALA A 75 -4.36 6.20 -14.55
CA ALA A 75 -3.22 5.60 -13.87
C ALA A 75 -3.68 4.71 -12.72
N VAL A 76 -3.06 3.53 -12.59
CA VAL A 76 -3.35 2.61 -11.49
C VAL A 76 -2.11 2.45 -10.60
N HIS A 77 -2.31 2.69 -9.30
CA HIS A 77 -1.28 2.66 -8.29
C HIS A 77 -1.68 1.78 -7.09
N SER A 78 -0.68 1.21 -6.43
CA SER A 78 -0.86 0.88 -5.01
C SER A 78 -1.04 2.19 -4.26
N ALA A 79 -2.17 2.41 -3.59
CA ALA A 79 -2.51 3.70 -2.99
C ALA A 79 -1.48 4.16 -1.94
N LYS A 80 -0.83 3.22 -1.26
CA LYS A 80 0.24 3.47 -0.29
C LYS A 80 1.52 4.06 -0.87
N ASP A 81 1.73 3.95 -2.19
CA ASP A 81 2.92 4.46 -2.88
C ASP A 81 2.72 5.90 -3.39
N LEU A 82 1.48 6.40 -3.33
CA LEU A 82 1.14 7.78 -3.68
C LEU A 82 1.56 8.75 -2.56
N PRO A 83 1.99 9.98 -2.91
CA PRO A 83 2.18 11.04 -1.94
C PRO A 83 0.85 11.38 -1.25
N ALA A 84 0.93 11.98 -0.05
CA ALA A 84 -0.26 12.37 0.72
C ALA A 84 -1.17 13.33 -0.06
N ARG A 85 -0.57 14.21 -0.87
CA ARG A 85 -1.29 15.15 -1.76
C ARG A 85 -1.18 14.70 -3.21
N THR A 86 -2.32 14.68 -3.89
CA THR A 86 -2.38 14.45 -5.34
C THR A 86 -1.86 15.70 -6.06
N PRO A 87 -1.03 15.56 -7.12
CA PRO A 87 -0.56 16.70 -7.93
C PRO A 87 -1.71 17.47 -8.56
N ASP A 88 -1.48 18.78 -8.78
CA ASP A 88 -2.43 19.63 -9.49
C ASP A 88 -2.73 19.07 -10.90
N GLY A 89 -3.98 19.18 -11.32
CA GLY A 89 -4.45 18.63 -12.60
C GLY A 89 -4.85 17.15 -12.55
N LEU A 90 -4.58 16.44 -11.45
CA LEU A 90 -4.97 15.05 -11.26
C LEU A 90 -5.95 14.87 -10.09
N VAL A 91 -6.66 13.76 -10.10
CA VAL A 91 -7.56 13.35 -9.01
C VAL A 91 -7.56 11.82 -8.88
N ILE A 92 -7.63 11.32 -7.65
CA ILE A 92 -7.97 9.91 -7.42
C ILE A 92 -9.48 9.78 -7.67
N ALA A 93 -9.85 9.30 -8.84
CA ALA A 93 -11.24 9.22 -9.30
C ALA A 93 -11.97 7.99 -8.75
N ALA A 94 -11.22 6.89 -8.48
CA ALA A 94 -11.79 5.70 -7.85
C ALA A 94 -10.82 4.99 -6.90
N VAL A 95 -11.38 4.41 -5.86
CA VAL A 95 -10.74 3.44 -4.96
C VAL A 95 -11.61 2.18 -4.98
N PRO A 96 -11.25 1.15 -5.77
CA PRO A 96 -11.95 -0.13 -5.77
C PRO A 96 -11.90 -0.83 -4.41
N GLU A 97 -12.58 -1.95 -4.28
CA GLU A 97 -12.59 -2.74 -3.05
C GLU A 97 -11.16 -3.03 -2.56
N ARG A 98 -10.91 -2.71 -1.28
CA ARG A 98 -9.61 -2.83 -0.64
C ARG A 98 -9.29 -4.28 -0.32
N GLY A 99 -8.12 -4.75 -0.70
CA GLY A 99 -7.60 -6.04 -0.29
C GLY A 99 -7.02 -6.03 1.13
N ASP A 100 -6.39 -7.15 1.52
CA ASP A 100 -5.81 -7.33 2.85
C ASP A 100 -4.82 -6.21 3.20
N VAL A 101 -5.04 -5.57 4.35
CA VAL A 101 -4.23 -4.46 4.84
C VAL A 101 -2.98 -4.92 5.59
N ARG A 102 -2.93 -6.21 5.99
CA ARG A 102 -1.94 -6.73 6.93
C ARG A 102 -0.55 -6.84 6.30
N ASP A 103 0.45 -6.73 7.17
CA ASP A 103 1.81 -7.17 6.86
C ASP A 103 1.96 -8.66 7.16
N ALA A 104 2.91 -9.30 6.50
CA ALA A 104 3.19 -10.71 6.69
C ALA A 104 4.69 -11.00 6.61
N LEU A 105 5.08 -12.12 7.19
CA LEU A 105 6.42 -12.70 7.07
C LEU A 105 6.43 -13.81 6.03
N VAL A 106 7.55 -13.93 5.34
CA VAL A 106 7.94 -15.05 4.49
C VAL A 106 9.29 -15.57 4.99
N GLY A 107 9.39 -16.87 5.20
CA GLY A 107 10.55 -17.54 5.78
C GLY A 107 10.19 -18.19 7.11
N CYS A 108 10.22 -17.45 8.22
CA CYS A 108 9.88 -17.95 9.55
C CYS A 108 8.71 -17.16 10.16
N ARG A 109 7.96 -17.76 11.10
CA ARG A 109 6.93 -17.05 11.88
C ARG A 109 7.59 -16.18 12.94
N LEU A 110 6.97 -15.04 13.27
CA LEU A 110 7.52 -14.08 14.23
C LEU A 110 7.81 -14.70 15.61
N VAL A 111 6.95 -15.61 16.05
CA VAL A 111 7.10 -16.28 17.37
C VAL A 111 8.15 -17.37 17.37
N ASP A 112 8.51 -17.90 16.20
CA ASP A 112 9.47 -19.01 16.06
C ASP A 112 10.89 -18.52 15.72
N LEU A 113 11.09 -17.21 15.45
CA LEU A 113 12.41 -16.61 15.22
C LEU A 113 13.27 -16.68 16.48
N PRO A 114 14.44 -17.33 16.47
CA PRO A 114 15.42 -17.24 17.55
C PRO A 114 15.92 -15.81 17.83
N THR A 115 16.55 -15.63 18.99
CA THR A 115 17.28 -14.38 19.30
C THR A 115 18.43 -14.20 18.29
N ASP A 116 18.69 -12.93 17.92
CA ASP A 116 19.69 -12.52 16.92
C ASP A 116 19.40 -12.93 15.46
N ASP A 117 18.24 -13.51 15.17
CA ASP A 117 17.82 -13.76 13.80
C ASP A 117 17.61 -12.47 12.99
N VAL A 118 17.78 -12.58 11.68
CA VAL A 118 17.75 -11.45 10.76
C VAL A 118 16.41 -11.34 10.04
N VAL A 119 15.72 -10.21 10.23
CA VAL A 119 14.51 -9.87 9.51
C VAL A 119 14.78 -8.76 8.50
N ALA A 120 14.55 -9.04 7.20
CA ALA A 120 14.81 -8.06 6.16
C ALA A 120 13.56 -7.24 5.81
N THR A 121 13.71 -5.91 5.86
CA THR A 121 12.68 -4.94 5.46
C THR A 121 13.28 -3.59 5.08
N GLY A 122 12.83 -3.00 3.96
CA GLY A 122 13.19 -1.63 3.58
C GLY A 122 12.22 -0.57 4.15
N SER A 123 11.31 -0.95 5.06
CA SER A 123 10.32 -0.04 5.64
C SER A 123 10.69 0.33 7.07
N ALA A 124 10.97 1.62 7.31
CA ALA A 124 11.23 2.15 8.65
C ALA A 124 10.06 1.86 9.61
N ARG A 125 8.81 2.01 9.13
CA ARG A 125 7.59 1.68 9.90
C ARG A 125 7.60 0.24 10.40
N ARG A 126 7.90 -0.73 9.52
CA ARG A 126 7.97 -2.15 9.88
C ARG A 126 9.09 -2.44 10.86
N ARG A 127 10.27 -1.89 10.58
CA ARG A 127 11.46 -2.06 11.44
C ARG A 127 11.19 -1.59 12.87
N VAL A 128 10.64 -0.39 13.05
CA VAL A 128 10.39 0.18 14.37
C VAL A 128 9.36 -0.66 15.15
N GLN A 129 8.26 -1.05 14.52
CA GLN A 129 7.23 -1.86 15.18
C GLN A 129 7.74 -3.27 15.53
N LEU A 130 8.47 -3.92 14.63
CA LEU A 130 9.04 -5.24 14.92
C LEU A 130 10.14 -5.16 15.98
N ALA A 131 10.99 -4.14 15.97
CA ALA A 131 12.00 -3.93 17.01
C ALA A 131 11.38 -3.65 18.39
N HIS A 132 10.20 -3.04 18.43
CA HIS A 132 9.45 -2.89 19.68
C HIS A 132 8.89 -4.23 20.19
N LEU A 133 8.38 -5.06 19.31
CA LEU A 133 7.81 -6.38 19.65
C LEU A 133 8.89 -7.41 19.95
N ARG A 134 10.01 -7.36 19.26
CA ARG A 134 11.13 -8.30 19.30
C ARG A 134 12.45 -7.52 19.24
N PRO A 135 12.86 -6.88 20.35
CA PRO A 135 14.09 -6.09 20.44
C PRO A 135 15.37 -6.94 20.31
N ASP A 136 15.23 -8.24 20.38
CA ASP A 136 16.27 -9.24 20.23
C ASP A 136 16.60 -9.61 18.78
N LEU A 137 15.80 -9.15 17.80
CA LEU A 137 16.05 -9.43 16.39
C LEU A 137 16.96 -8.38 15.74
N ARG A 138 17.66 -8.81 14.70
CA ARG A 138 18.45 -7.91 13.84
C ARG A 138 17.69 -7.57 12.58
N PHE A 139 17.94 -6.39 11.99
CA PHE A 139 17.22 -5.90 10.83
C PHE A 139 18.17 -5.53 9.70
N GLU A 140 17.86 -6.04 8.49
CA GLU A 140 18.55 -5.66 7.26
C GLU A 140 17.63 -4.96 6.27
N ASP A 141 18.23 -4.16 5.37
CA ASP A 141 17.48 -3.49 4.32
C ASP A 141 17.09 -4.47 3.20
N LEU A 142 15.86 -4.34 2.72
CA LEU A 142 15.29 -5.15 1.66
C LEU A 142 14.80 -4.28 0.51
N ARG A 143 15.36 -4.51 -0.67
CA ARG A 143 14.98 -3.84 -1.92
C ARG A 143 14.52 -4.85 -2.98
N GLY A 144 14.04 -4.32 -4.10
CA GLY A 144 13.61 -5.13 -5.24
C GLY A 144 12.10 -5.37 -5.31
N ASN A 145 11.70 -6.03 -6.38
CA ASN A 145 10.32 -6.46 -6.59
C ASN A 145 9.98 -7.68 -5.70
N MET A 146 8.74 -8.16 -5.77
CA MET A 146 8.26 -9.23 -4.89
C MET A 146 9.04 -10.53 -5.08
N ALA A 147 9.39 -10.90 -6.33
CA ALA A 147 10.18 -12.10 -6.59
C ALA A 147 11.58 -12.01 -5.95
N THR A 148 12.25 -10.86 -6.07
CA THR A 148 13.55 -10.61 -5.41
C THR A 148 13.44 -10.72 -3.90
N ARG A 149 12.35 -10.19 -3.31
CA ARG A 149 12.14 -10.24 -1.85
C ARG A 149 11.89 -11.65 -1.35
N ILE A 150 11.11 -12.46 -2.07
CA ILE A 150 10.88 -13.87 -1.73
C ILE A 150 12.20 -14.64 -1.84
N ALA A 151 12.95 -14.48 -2.93
CA ALA A 151 14.23 -15.13 -3.09
C ALA A 151 15.23 -14.75 -1.97
N ARG A 152 15.10 -13.56 -1.37
CA ARG A 152 15.92 -13.13 -0.24
C ARG A 152 15.65 -13.95 1.04
N SER A 153 14.38 -14.37 1.26
CA SER A 153 14.03 -15.23 2.40
C SER A 153 14.45 -16.70 2.25
N GLU A 154 14.97 -17.07 1.08
CA GLU A 154 15.48 -18.41 0.81
C GLU A 154 17.02 -18.53 1.01
N ARG A 155 17.66 -17.43 1.44
CA ARG A 155 19.09 -17.37 1.67
C ARG A 155 19.39 -17.57 3.14
N ASP A 156 20.51 -18.21 3.44
CA ASP A 156 20.95 -18.57 4.80
C ASP A 156 21.30 -17.35 5.69
N ASP A 157 21.39 -16.14 5.14
CA ASP A 157 21.74 -14.92 5.84
C ASP A 157 20.53 -14.05 6.25
N VAL A 158 19.28 -14.49 5.93
CA VAL A 158 18.03 -13.84 6.33
C VAL A 158 16.99 -14.90 6.71
N ASP A 159 16.43 -14.78 7.89
CA ASP A 159 15.49 -15.76 8.45
C ASP A 159 14.05 -15.46 8.06
N ALA A 160 13.72 -14.18 7.88
CA ALA A 160 12.41 -13.77 7.37
C ALA A 160 12.47 -12.44 6.61
N VAL A 161 11.55 -12.27 5.65
CA VAL A 161 11.30 -10.98 4.97
C VAL A 161 9.90 -10.49 5.27
N VAL A 162 9.73 -9.17 5.40
CA VAL A 162 8.41 -8.56 5.66
C VAL A 162 7.82 -8.00 4.40
N VAL A 163 6.60 -8.46 4.06
CA VAL A 163 5.85 -8.04 2.88
C VAL A 163 4.43 -7.60 3.24
N ALA A 164 3.73 -6.95 2.32
CA ALA A 164 2.28 -6.78 2.45
C ALA A 164 1.59 -8.07 1.97
N ALA A 165 0.74 -8.69 2.78
CA ALA A 165 0.07 -9.96 2.46
C ALA A 165 -0.65 -9.89 1.12
N VAL A 166 -1.35 -8.79 0.84
CA VAL A 166 -2.08 -8.56 -0.41
C VAL A 166 -1.20 -8.69 -1.66
N ALA A 167 0.10 -8.38 -1.57
CA ALA A 167 0.98 -8.47 -2.73
C ALA A 167 1.18 -9.92 -3.17
N LEU A 168 1.29 -10.86 -2.22
CA LEU A 168 1.41 -12.28 -2.52
C LEU A 168 0.07 -12.86 -2.98
N HIS A 169 -1.05 -12.46 -2.37
CA HIS A 169 -2.38 -12.84 -2.83
C HIS A 169 -2.60 -12.46 -4.31
N ARG A 170 -2.28 -11.21 -4.67
CA ARG A 170 -2.41 -10.71 -6.06
C ARG A 170 -1.51 -11.43 -7.06
N LEU A 171 -0.37 -11.92 -6.63
CA LEU A 171 0.56 -12.66 -7.48
C LEU A 171 0.32 -14.17 -7.49
N GLY A 172 -0.69 -14.68 -6.78
CA GLY A 172 -0.94 -16.12 -6.67
C GLY A 172 0.12 -16.87 -5.85
N LEU A 173 0.79 -16.16 -4.93
CA LEU A 173 1.88 -16.68 -4.09
C LEU A 173 1.50 -16.69 -2.60
N ALA A 174 0.22 -16.83 -2.29
CA ALA A 174 -0.29 -16.80 -0.92
C ALA A 174 0.26 -17.95 -0.06
N ASP A 175 0.60 -19.08 -0.67
CA ASP A 175 1.25 -20.24 -0.06
C ASP A 175 2.66 -19.95 0.49
N ARG A 176 3.29 -18.85 0.04
CA ARG A 176 4.59 -18.38 0.53
C ARG A 176 4.47 -17.54 1.83
N LEU A 177 3.27 -17.16 2.22
CA LEU A 177 3.03 -16.45 3.49
C LEU A 177 3.22 -17.42 4.66
N THR A 178 4.18 -17.12 5.54
CA THR A 178 4.46 -17.94 6.73
C THR A 178 3.69 -17.45 7.94
N ASP A 179 3.58 -16.13 8.11
CA ASP A 179 2.88 -15.51 9.25
C ASP A 179 2.21 -14.20 8.82
N VAL A 180 0.90 -14.09 8.99
CA VAL A 180 0.13 -12.87 8.67
C VAL A 180 -0.18 -12.13 9.97
N LEU A 181 0.47 -10.98 10.15
CA LEU A 181 0.43 -10.23 11.40
C LEU A 181 -0.87 -9.44 11.53
N PRO A 182 -1.62 -9.57 12.65
CA PRO A 182 -2.81 -8.76 12.89
C PRO A 182 -2.50 -7.26 12.80
N ALA A 183 -3.42 -6.47 12.26
CA ALA A 183 -3.26 -5.01 12.15
C ALA A 183 -3.17 -4.32 13.53
N THR A 184 -3.65 -4.95 14.58
CA THR A 184 -3.50 -4.53 15.98
C THR A 184 -2.10 -4.75 16.53
N LEU A 185 -1.34 -5.69 15.98
CA LEU A 185 0.04 -5.97 16.34
C LEU A 185 1.01 -5.16 15.48
N MET A 186 0.71 -5.05 14.20
CA MET A 186 1.51 -4.35 13.21
C MET A 186 0.61 -3.40 12.42
N VAL A 187 0.57 -2.12 12.84
CA VAL A 187 -0.24 -1.11 12.18
C VAL A 187 0.23 -0.93 10.73
N PRO A 188 -0.65 -1.14 9.71
CA PRO A 188 -0.25 -1.11 8.31
C PRO A 188 0.17 0.28 7.86
N GLN A 189 0.84 0.34 6.71
CA GLN A 189 1.09 1.60 6.02
C GLN A 189 -0.23 2.22 5.56
N VAL A 190 -0.33 3.54 5.61
CA VAL A 190 -1.46 4.32 5.08
C VAL A 190 -1.85 3.79 3.70
N ALA A 191 -3.13 3.49 3.51
CA ALA A 191 -3.73 2.96 2.29
C ALA A 191 -3.16 1.59 1.82
N GLN A 192 -2.48 0.83 2.69
CA GLN A 192 -2.04 -0.52 2.34
C GLN A 192 -3.25 -1.39 1.97
N GLY A 193 -3.12 -2.18 0.91
CA GLY A 193 -4.19 -3.04 0.38
C GLY A 193 -5.07 -2.35 -0.67
N ALA A 194 -5.19 -1.03 -0.65
CA ALA A 194 -6.01 -0.29 -1.61
C ALA A 194 -5.28 -0.04 -2.94
N LEU A 195 -6.08 0.06 -4.01
CA LEU A 195 -5.68 0.63 -5.29
C LEU A 195 -6.18 2.07 -5.38
N ALA A 196 -5.40 2.93 -6.00
CA ALA A 196 -5.82 4.27 -6.37
C ALA A 196 -5.85 4.37 -7.90
N VAL A 197 -6.99 4.81 -8.42
CA VAL A 197 -7.21 5.02 -9.85
C VAL A 197 -7.26 6.51 -10.09
N GLU A 198 -6.21 7.06 -10.71
CA GLU A 198 -6.08 8.49 -11.01
C GLU A 198 -6.44 8.80 -12.46
N CYS A 199 -7.01 9.98 -12.69
CA CYS A 199 -7.19 10.57 -14.02
C CYS A 199 -7.00 12.09 -13.94
N ARG A 200 -7.07 12.78 -15.08
CA ARG A 200 -7.11 14.25 -15.09
C ARG A 200 -8.37 14.77 -14.40
N SER A 201 -8.23 15.82 -13.63
CA SER A 201 -9.32 16.40 -12.83
C SER A 201 -10.42 17.07 -13.70
N ASP A 202 -10.08 17.50 -14.92
CA ASP A 202 -10.97 18.15 -15.89
C ASP A 202 -11.71 17.14 -16.80
N ASP A 203 -11.38 15.85 -16.78
CA ASP A 203 -12.03 14.81 -17.58
C ASP A 203 -13.29 14.29 -16.88
N ALA A 204 -14.40 15.02 -17.01
CA ALA A 204 -15.66 14.71 -16.34
C ALA A 204 -16.24 13.36 -16.79
N ALA A 205 -16.15 13.03 -18.08
CA ALA A 205 -16.69 11.77 -18.61
C ALA A 205 -15.95 10.56 -18.08
N LEU A 206 -14.62 10.65 -18.00
CA LEU A 206 -13.80 9.59 -17.46
C LEU A 206 -14.01 9.42 -15.94
N ARG A 207 -14.15 10.52 -15.20
CA ARG A 207 -14.46 10.50 -13.77
C ARG A 207 -15.80 9.82 -13.48
N GLU A 208 -16.82 10.06 -14.29
CA GLU A 208 -18.13 9.40 -14.19
C GLU A 208 -18.00 7.88 -14.45
N LEU A 209 -17.26 7.48 -15.48
CA LEU A 209 -16.96 6.07 -15.76
C LEU A 209 -16.25 5.41 -14.57
N LEU A 210 -15.22 6.05 -14.03
CA LEU A 210 -14.42 5.52 -12.92
C LEU A 210 -15.23 5.43 -11.61
N ALA A 211 -16.22 6.31 -11.40
CA ALA A 211 -17.14 6.22 -10.27
C ALA A 211 -17.90 4.89 -10.22
N GLY A 212 -18.11 4.24 -11.39
CA GLY A 212 -18.75 2.92 -11.48
C GLY A 212 -17.97 1.76 -10.83
N ILE A 213 -16.67 1.96 -10.56
CA ILE A 213 -15.80 0.98 -9.89
C ILE A 213 -15.37 1.41 -8.48
N GLU A 214 -15.95 2.49 -7.98
CA GLU A 214 -15.69 2.99 -6.62
C GLU A 214 -16.29 2.07 -5.56
N HIS A 215 -15.51 1.75 -4.51
CA HIS A 215 -16.02 1.10 -3.31
C HIS A 215 -16.06 2.08 -2.14
N ALA A 216 -17.27 2.54 -1.78
CA ALA A 216 -17.46 3.67 -0.85
C ALA A 216 -16.80 3.45 0.53
N ALA A 217 -16.82 2.23 1.07
CA ALA A 217 -16.18 1.94 2.36
C ALA A 217 -14.64 2.02 2.26
N SER A 218 -14.05 1.49 1.17
CA SER A 218 -12.61 1.58 0.90
C SER A 218 -12.17 3.03 0.70
N ARG A 219 -12.95 3.83 -0.04
CA ARG A 219 -12.71 5.25 -0.24
C ARG A 219 -12.64 5.99 1.09
N ARG A 220 -13.68 5.89 1.91
CA ARG A 220 -13.72 6.58 3.21
C ARG A 220 -12.55 6.22 4.11
N ALA A 221 -12.19 4.92 4.18
CA ALA A 221 -11.04 4.47 4.97
C ALA A 221 -9.72 5.04 4.44
N VAL A 222 -9.50 4.97 3.12
CA VAL A 222 -8.28 5.49 2.48
C VAL A 222 -8.18 7.01 2.63
N ASP A 223 -9.27 7.75 2.46
CA ASP A 223 -9.26 9.21 2.59
C ASP A 223 -8.95 9.63 4.03
N ALA A 224 -9.50 8.95 5.05
CA ALA A 224 -9.19 9.19 6.45
C ALA A 224 -7.71 8.92 6.77
N GLU A 225 -7.16 7.80 6.29
CA GLU A 225 -5.75 7.45 6.48
C GLU A 225 -4.81 8.44 5.76
N ARG A 226 -5.17 8.88 4.55
CA ARG A 226 -4.40 9.87 3.77
C ARG A 226 -4.46 11.27 4.40
N ALA A 227 -5.62 11.67 4.94
CA ALA A 227 -5.74 12.91 5.70
C ALA A 227 -4.80 12.91 6.92
N PHE A 228 -4.79 11.82 7.70
CA PHE A 228 -3.84 11.65 8.80
C PHE A 228 -2.38 11.81 8.34
N LEU A 229 -1.96 11.14 7.25
CA LEU A 229 -0.60 11.26 6.72
C LEU A 229 -0.28 12.70 6.27
N SER A 230 -1.25 13.39 5.67
CA SER A 230 -1.11 14.78 5.23
C SER A 230 -0.89 15.75 6.40
N GLU A 231 -1.64 15.57 7.51
CA GLU A 231 -1.47 16.38 8.73
C GLU A 231 -0.12 16.16 9.41
N LEU A 232 0.42 14.94 9.35
CA LEU A 232 1.77 14.65 9.81
C LEU A 232 2.87 15.29 8.93
N GLY A 233 2.49 15.90 7.79
CA GLY A 233 3.45 16.43 6.82
C GLY A 233 4.32 15.37 6.17
N GLY A 234 3.92 14.11 6.28
CA GLY A 234 4.69 12.94 5.88
C GLY A 234 4.41 12.47 4.46
N ASP A 235 5.24 11.55 4.02
CA ASP A 235 5.13 10.78 2.79
C ASP A 235 5.32 9.29 3.09
N CYS A 236 5.45 8.46 2.05
CA CYS A 236 5.62 7.01 2.20
C CYS A 236 6.92 6.60 2.94
N THR A 237 7.84 7.52 3.23
CA THR A 237 9.09 7.27 3.97
C THR A 237 8.95 7.48 5.47
N LEU A 238 7.90 8.20 5.91
CA LEU A 238 7.63 8.41 7.32
C LEU A 238 7.34 7.06 8.02
N PRO A 239 7.94 6.79 9.20
CA PRO A 239 7.69 5.55 9.95
C PRO A 239 6.31 5.57 10.66
N ALA A 240 5.27 6.03 9.96
CA ALA A 240 3.90 6.10 10.44
C ALA A 240 3.03 5.00 9.81
N GLY A 241 2.11 4.46 10.59
CA GLY A 241 1.07 3.56 10.14
C GLY A 241 -0.30 4.12 10.50
N ALA A 242 -1.31 3.78 9.72
CA ALA A 242 -2.71 4.05 10.05
C ALA A 242 -3.61 2.98 9.44
N HIS A 243 -4.67 2.67 10.15
CA HIS A 243 -5.70 1.75 9.68
C HIS A 243 -7.07 2.27 10.11
N ALA A 244 -7.85 2.77 9.17
CA ALA A 244 -9.22 3.19 9.36
C ALA A 244 -10.19 2.04 9.04
N THR A 245 -11.15 1.80 9.92
CA THR A 245 -12.26 0.86 9.71
C THR A 245 -13.57 1.63 9.76
N ILE A 246 -14.50 1.26 8.89
CA ILE A 246 -15.86 1.79 8.93
C ILE A 246 -16.63 0.98 9.97
N LEU A 247 -17.08 1.65 11.01
CA LEU A 247 -18.00 1.04 11.98
C LEU A 247 -19.41 1.05 11.38
N PRO A 248 -20.20 -0.04 11.59
CA PRO A 248 -21.62 0.00 11.26
C PRO A 248 -22.28 1.20 11.94
N THR A 249 -23.10 1.93 11.22
CA THR A 249 -23.96 2.95 11.82
C THR A 249 -25.16 2.26 12.47
N ASP A 250 -25.78 2.89 13.49
CA ASP A 250 -26.98 2.34 14.16
C ASP A 250 -28.13 2.04 13.17
N ASP A 251 -28.13 2.69 12.01
CA ASP A 251 -29.11 2.44 10.92
C ASP A 251 -28.83 1.11 10.15
N ASP A 252 -27.61 0.57 10.22
CA ASP A 252 -27.25 -0.72 9.62
C ASP A 252 -27.41 -1.89 10.61
N ALA A 253 -27.68 -1.61 11.87
CA ALA A 253 -27.86 -2.60 12.91
C ALA A 253 -29.31 -3.13 12.89
N GLY A 254 -29.50 -4.24 12.18
CA GLY A 254 -30.65 -5.12 12.50
C GLY A 254 -30.59 -5.56 13.97
N PRO A 255 -31.72 -5.92 14.62
CA PRO A 255 -31.78 -6.15 16.05
C PRO A 255 -30.85 -7.29 16.49
N ALA A 256 -29.90 -6.95 17.35
CA ALA A 256 -28.99 -7.82 18.11
C ALA A 256 -27.61 -8.15 17.50
N ALA A 257 -26.64 -7.29 17.77
CA ALA A 257 -25.31 -7.75 18.18
C ALA A 257 -24.65 -6.64 19.02
N SER A 258 -24.55 -6.84 20.30
CA SER A 258 -23.81 -5.95 21.22
C SER A 258 -22.32 -6.04 20.93
N ALA A 259 -21.77 -5.06 20.18
CA ALA A 259 -20.35 -4.92 19.99
C ALA A 259 -19.74 -4.27 21.23
N GLY A 260 -18.84 -4.97 21.90
CA GLY A 260 -18.01 -4.40 22.95
C GLY A 260 -17.09 -3.29 22.44
N PRO A 261 -16.56 -2.42 23.31
CA PRO A 261 -15.78 -1.27 22.89
C PRO A 261 -14.51 -1.67 22.17
N VAL A 262 -14.38 -1.26 20.92
CA VAL A 262 -13.12 -1.40 20.15
C VAL A 262 -12.22 -0.25 20.56
N ALA A 263 -11.16 -0.55 21.32
CA ALA A 263 -10.12 0.42 21.66
C ALA A 263 -9.32 0.74 20.39
N SER A 264 -9.49 1.94 19.83
CA SER A 264 -8.64 2.47 18.79
C SER A 264 -7.34 2.98 19.40
N GLY A 265 -6.28 2.14 19.38
CA GLY A 265 -4.94 2.56 19.77
C GLY A 265 -4.28 3.38 18.66
N VAL A 266 -4.16 4.69 18.83
CA VAL A 266 -3.24 5.53 18.04
C VAL A 266 -1.86 5.38 18.68
N LEU A 267 -0.93 4.71 18.01
CA LEU A 267 0.47 4.70 18.42
C LEU A 267 1.15 5.97 17.89
N SER A 268 1.30 7.00 18.71
CA SER A 268 2.18 8.12 18.44
C SER A 268 3.61 7.70 18.82
N ILE A 269 4.51 7.65 17.84
CA ILE A 269 5.94 7.42 18.08
C ILE A 269 6.60 8.80 18.15
N ASP A 270 7.10 9.15 19.35
CA ASP A 270 7.89 10.34 19.57
C ASP A 270 9.28 10.19 18.89
N THR A 271 9.69 11.16 18.11
CA THR A 271 10.94 11.15 17.32
C THR A 271 12.17 11.62 18.11
N GLN A 272 12.04 11.83 19.41
CA GLN A 272 13.15 12.21 20.29
C GLN A 272 13.35 11.18 21.41
N GLY A 273 14.37 10.34 21.25
CA GLY A 273 14.80 9.40 22.28
C GLY A 273 15.43 10.09 23.48
N THR A 274 14.62 10.58 24.40
CA THR A 274 14.94 10.80 25.82
C THR A 274 13.60 10.99 26.55
N GLY A 275 12.94 9.91 26.93
CA GLY A 275 11.77 9.94 27.78
C GLY A 275 12.04 9.17 29.06
N THR A 276 12.29 9.87 30.14
CA THR A 276 12.19 9.33 31.49
C THR A 276 10.76 8.88 31.74
N ALA A 277 10.60 7.60 32.04
CA ALA A 277 9.36 7.08 32.57
C ALA A 277 9.16 7.64 33.98
N ASP A 278 8.12 8.40 34.21
CA ASP A 278 7.54 8.60 35.53
C ASP A 278 6.16 7.97 35.58
N MET A 279 5.93 7.27 36.69
CA MET A 279 4.89 6.32 37.09
C MET A 279 3.43 6.79 36.87
#